data_53c25a771f8b58c021432191cdf700ff
#
_entry.id   53c25a771f8b58c021432191cdf700ff
#
_cell.length_a   1.000
_cell.length_b   1.000
_cell.length_c   1.000
_cell.angle_alpha   90.00
_cell.angle_beta   90.00
_cell.angle_gamma   90.00
#
_symmetry.space_group_name_H-M   'P 1'
#
loop_
_entity.id
_entity.type
_entity.pdbx_description
1 polymer ?
#
loop_
_entity_poly.entity_id
_entity_poly.type
_entity_poly.pdbx_seq_one_letter_code
_entity_poly.pdbx_strand_id
1 'polypeptide(L)'
;MEREKFSYLHTKDSYETCSTLTVDSFHSFTESKFLIRKKPNEDDEHNANAISNKISSSFIAMLQGVEVLCNLPILYIFKDTYQLHPASLNILISIIKIPWAIKLLWGIISDTYPIFGYRRKYYLMFGSGLCILSLLILGLISHTNISLTIFLLVVYFFGSALCNVIGEAQVIESGRKGSINSTAKNIAIFFAFRKVGFAIMHYLSGYLLSIMSNQHIFLISSILPLSIFISAFFVVEKRSYKKCKIEKQIKSIYEIIKTSYIQKLILFIFIMTSTPSSGSILFFFMANELQFTPKLLGKISMFQSLASLLAILLYMLILNKINIQKLLLYSTIIIAPFSLLPLLAVQKINIFIPNTLFIITDTILVEFIGELQSIPILVECSRIIPEGFESTIYSFLLSVNNFAIMVSSLISSILTYQLGITSTNFDNLPKMIIICCLTNIIPIIFLYNTTKLDNDSKAYKSRDKHTLNSWDSESTLFDSQSYEIKNCEDIKYFITENGHDIPIQ
;
A
#
# COMPACT_ATOMS: atom_id res chain seq x y z
N MET A 1 -65.60 6.43 -15.91
CA MET A 1 -65.97 5.18 -15.21
C MET A 1 -64.71 4.37 -15.05
N GLU A 2 -64.18 4.42 -13.91
CA GLU A 2 -63.39 3.43 -13.17
C GLU A 2 -62.49 4.19 -12.20
N ARG A 3 -62.83 3.98 -10.93
CA ARG A 3 -62.08 4.53 -9.79
C ARG A 3 -61.04 3.49 -9.39
N GLU A 4 -59.78 3.79 -9.51
CA GLU A 4 -58.72 3.03 -8.82
C GLU A 4 -58.58 3.52 -7.37
N LYS A 5 -58.72 2.58 -6.47
CA LYS A 5 -58.58 2.74 -5.03
C LYS A 5 -57.09 2.75 -4.68
N PHE A 6 -56.60 3.87 -4.18
CA PHE A 6 -55.34 3.88 -3.44
C PHE A 6 -55.57 3.49 -1.97
N SER A 7 -55.03 2.37 -1.55
CA SER A 7 -54.98 1.95 -0.16
C SER A 7 -53.82 2.69 0.55
N TYR A 8 -54.17 3.51 1.53
CA TYR A 8 -53.23 4.09 2.48
C TYR A 8 -52.83 3.07 3.50
N LEU A 9 -51.55 2.68 3.54
CA LEU A 9 -50.92 2.03 4.70
C LEU A 9 -50.45 3.14 5.63
N HIS A 10 -51.09 3.23 6.79
CA HIS A 10 -50.68 4.04 7.92
C HIS A 10 -49.36 3.49 8.49
N THR A 11 -48.28 4.28 8.37
CA THR A 11 -47.22 4.25 9.36
C THR A 11 -47.26 5.55 10.15
N LYS A 12 -47.67 5.41 11.38
CA LYS A 12 -47.58 6.39 12.45
C LYS A 12 -46.10 6.63 12.72
N ASP A 13 -45.62 7.84 12.55
CA ASP A 13 -44.58 8.38 13.39
C ASP A 13 -44.51 9.89 13.30
N SER A 14 -44.91 10.50 14.40
CA SER A 14 -44.42 11.69 15.07
C SER A 14 -44.08 12.92 14.26
N TYR A 15 -45.07 13.83 14.16
CA TYR A 15 -44.82 15.27 14.18
C TYR A 15 -45.71 15.92 15.24
N GLU A 16 -45.20 16.03 16.45
CA GLU A 16 -45.59 17.12 17.33
C GLU A 16 -44.42 18.08 17.41
N THR A 17 -44.61 19.29 16.93
CA THR A 17 -44.42 20.49 17.74
C THR A 17 -44.63 21.76 16.88
N CYS A 18 -45.42 22.57 17.47
CA CYS A 18 -45.40 24.01 17.49
C CYS A 18 -46.35 24.75 16.55
N SER A 19 -47.44 25.07 17.21
CA SER A 19 -48.07 26.38 17.33
C SER A 19 -48.66 27.00 16.10
N THR A 20 -50.00 27.01 16.16
CA THR A 20 -50.89 28.15 15.90
C THR A 20 -50.29 29.31 15.11
N LEU A 21 -50.59 29.33 13.84
CA LEU A 21 -50.80 30.58 13.11
C LEU A 21 -52.00 30.39 12.19
N THR A 22 -52.95 31.26 12.39
CA THR A 22 -54.25 31.35 11.77
C THR A 22 -54.14 31.42 10.25
N VAL A 23 -54.97 30.55 9.62
CA VAL A 23 -55.26 30.61 8.20
C VAL A 23 -56.21 31.81 7.97
N ASP A 24 -55.63 32.90 7.46
CA ASP A 24 -56.34 33.84 6.60
C ASP A 24 -55.32 34.85 6.05
N SER A 25 -55.17 34.83 4.75
CA SER A 25 -54.38 35.70 3.88
C SER A 25 -53.11 35.04 3.30
N PHE A 26 -53.30 34.34 2.20
CA PHE A 26 -52.31 34.34 1.10
C PHE A 26 -52.90 33.65 -0.15
N HIS A 27 -53.83 34.32 -0.83
CA HIS A 27 -54.02 34.16 -2.26
C HIS A 27 -52.96 35.02 -2.96
N SER A 28 -52.27 34.44 -3.92
CA SER A 28 -51.28 35.03 -4.81
C SER A 28 -49.84 35.03 -4.30
N PHE A 29 -49.16 33.91 -4.46
CA PHE A 29 -47.75 33.93 -4.90
C PHE A 29 -47.42 32.63 -5.62
N THR A 30 -47.09 32.79 -6.89
CA THR A 30 -46.35 31.95 -7.82
C THR A 30 -45.86 30.58 -7.33
N GLU A 31 -46.23 29.53 -8.09
CA GLU A 31 -45.63 28.21 -8.11
C GLU A 31 -44.10 28.28 -8.30
N SER A 32 -43.36 28.43 -7.24
CA SER A 32 -41.97 28.01 -7.21
C SER A 32 -41.95 26.52 -6.87
N LYS A 33 -41.69 25.67 -7.86
CA LYS A 33 -41.38 24.27 -7.68
C LYS A 33 -40.18 24.17 -6.73
N PHE A 34 -40.40 24.07 -5.42
CA PHE A 34 -39.44 23.54 -4.50
C PHE A 34 -39.21 22.07 -4.90
N LEU A 35 -38.15 21.82 -5.65
CA LEU A 35 -37.58 20.49 -5.79
C LEU A 35 -37.21 20.02 -4.37
N ILE A 36 -38.11 19.32 -3.71
CA ILE A 36 -37.81 18.54 -2.53
C ILE A 36 -36.78 17.51 -2.99
N ARG A 37 -35.52 17.82 -2.76
CA ARG A 37 -34.41 16.86 -2.97
C ARG A 37 -34.69 15.69 -2.04
N LYS A 38 -35.29 14.62 -2.61
CA LYS A 38 -35.52 13.37 -1.88
C LYS A 38 -34.22 13.01 -1.18
N LYS A 39 -34.23 12.91 0.16
CA LYS A 39 -33.07 12.40 0.88
C LYS A 39 -32.68 11.07 0.23
N PRO A 40 -31.41 10.88 -0.19
CA PRO A 40 -31.01 9.59 -0.75
C PRO A 40 -31.29 8.51 0.29
N ASN A 41 -31.76 7.36 -0.16
CA ASN A 41 -31.90 6.19 0.72
C ASN A 41 -30.55 5.92 1.36
N GLU A 42 -30.52 5.47 2.60
CA GLU A 42 -29.25 5.16 3.31
C GLU A 42 -28.36 4.19 2.51
N ASP A 43 -28.96 3.27 1.76
CA ASP A 43 -28.25 2.34 0.86
C ASP A 43 -27.62 3.07 -0.35
N ASP A 44 -28.28 4.09 -0.91
CA ASP A 44 -27.74 4.86 -2.05
C ASP A 44 -26.58 5.76 -1.59
N GLU A 45 -26.70 6.38 -0.42
CA GLU A 45 -25.63 7.18 0.18
C GLU A 45 -24.45 6.30 0.56
N HIS A 46 -24.69 5.10 1.08
CA HIS A 46 -23.68 4.12 1.40
C HIS A 46 -22.91 3.62 0.16
N ASN A 47 -23.63 3.34 -0.93
CA ASN A 47 -23.03 2.92 -2.20
C ASN A 47 -22.22 4.05 -2.85
N ALA A 48 -22.73 5.28 -2.83
CA ALA A 48 -22.01 6.46 -3.34
C ALA A 48 -20.71 6.71 -2.55
N ASN A 49 -20.73 6.59 -1.23
CA ASN A 49 -19.56 6.73 -0.38
C ASN A 49 -18.54 5.59 -0.62
N ALA A 50 -18.99 4.36 -0.86
CA ALA A 50 -18.10 3.23 -1.17
C ALA A 50 -17.42 3.42 -2.54
N ILE A 51 -18.12 3.95 -3.54
CA ILE A 51 -17.55 4.27 -4.87
C ILE A 51 -16.55 5.42 -4.74
N SER A 52 -16.90 6.49 -4.03
CA SER A 52 -16.02 7.63 -3.78
C SER A 52 -14.71 7.20 -3.11
N ASN A 53 -14.77 6.34 -2.09
CA ASN A 53 -13.59 5.81 -1.42
C ASN A 53 -12.73 4.91 -2.32
N LYS A 54 -13.34 4.13 -3.22
CA LYS A 54 -12.60 3.34 -4.22
C LYS A 54 -11.88 4.22 -5.22
N ILE A 55 -12.50 5.26 -5.72
CA ILE A 55 -11.88 6.23 -6.63
C ILE A 55 -10.74 6.96 -5.92
N SER A 56 -10.98 7.44 -4.70
CA SER A 56 -9.97 8.11 -3.89
C SER A 56 -8.76 7.22 -3.62
N SER A 57 -8.96 5.97 -3.20
CA SER A 57 -7.86 5.03 -2.94
C SER A 57 -7.08 4.67 -4.20
N SER A 58 -7.76 4.50 -5.34
CA SER A 58 -7.10 4.25 -6.63
C SER A 58 -6.28 5.45 -7.10
N PHE A 59 -6.78 6.66 -6.87
CA PHE A 59 -6.07 7.89 -7.16
C PHE A 59 -4.84 8.05 -6.25
N ILE A 60 -4.98 7.79 -4.95
CA ILE A 60 -3.85 7.76 -4.00
C ILE A 60 -2.81 6.72 -4.45
N ALA A 61 -3.23 5.53 -4.89
CA ALA A 61 -2.31 4.51 -5.41
C ALA A 61 -1.50 5.00 -6.61
N MET A 62 -2.15 5.67 -7.56
CA MET A 62 -1.48 6.23 -8.72
C MET A 62 -0.50 7.34 -8.32
N LEU A 63 -0.88 8.19 -7.38
CA LEU A 63 -0.04 9.28 -6.88
C LEU A 63 1.17 8.79 -6.05
N GLN A 64 1.15 7.56 -5.53
CA GLN A 64 2.33 6.94 -4.93
C GLN A 64 3.49 6.75 -5.92
N GLY A 65 3.26 6.97 -7.21
CA GLY A 65 4.31 7.17 -8.21
C GLY A 65 5.35 8.26 -7.90
N VAL A 66 5.07 9.13 -6.91
CA VAL A 66 6.04 10.11 -6.37
C VAL A 66 7.37 9.45 -6.01
N GLU A 67 7.31 8.33 -5.28
CA GLU A 67 8.52 7.61 -4.86
C GLU A 67 9.35 7.20 -6.06
N VAL A 68 8.69 6.76 -7.11
CA VAL A 68 9.32 6.29 -8.34
C VAL A 68 9.95 7.43 -9.13
N LEU A 69 9.31 8.61 -9.16
CA LEU A 69 9.86 9.79 -9.82
C LEU A 69 11.21 10.20 -9.21
N CYS A 70 11.37 10.05 -7.89
CA CYS A 70 12.59 10.39 -7.17
C CYS A 70 13.67 9.30 -7.21
N ASN A 71 13.32 8.03 -7.51
CA ASN A 71 14.25 6.91 -7.40
C ASN A 71 15.50 7.10 -8.26
N LEU A 72 15.34 7.42 -9.54
CA LEU A 72 16.48 7.56 -10.45
C LEU A 72 17.35 8.77 -10.06
N PRO A 73 16.81 9.97 -9.78
CA PRO A 73 17.57 11.10 -9.23
C PRO A 73 18.35 10.76 -7.96
N ILE A 74 17.76 10.01 -7.03
CA ILE A 74 18.44 9.55 -5.80
C ILE A 74 19.65 8.67 -6.14
N LEU A 75 19.49 7.70 -7.04
CA LEU A 75 20.59 6.84 -7.48
C LEU A 75 21.72 7.65 -8.12
N TYR A 76 21.39 8.62 -8.98
CA TYR A 76 22.37 9.46 -9.65
C TYR A 76 23.07 10.44 -8.70
N ILE A 77 22.38 10.99 -7.70
CA ILE A 77 23.03 11.82 -6.66
C ILE A 77 24.08 10.98 -5.91
N PHE A 78 23.73 9.79 -5.46
CA PHE A 78 24.69 8.95 -4.75
C PHE A 78 25.82 8.47 -5.64
N LYS A 79 25.55 8.18 -6.92
CA LYS A 79 26.56 7.74 -7.88
C LYS A 79 27.46 8.87 -8.35
N ASP A 80 26.91 9.99 -8.81
CA ASP A 80 27.66 11.04 -9.51
C ASP A 80 28.10 12.18 -8.59
N THR A 81 27.23 12.63 -7.64
CA THR A 81 27.57 13.73 -6.72
C THR A 81 28.42 13.23 -5.57
N TYR A 82 28.05 12.10 -4.93
CA TYR A 82 28.79 11.54 -3.81
C TYR A 82 29.80 10.45 -4.22
N GLN A 83 29.83 10.07 -5.49
CA GLN A 83 30.78 9.09 -6.06
C GLN A 83 30.84 7.75 -5.30
N LEU A 84 29.69 7.27 -4.83
CA LEU A 84 29.61 6.05 -4.06
C LEU A 84 29.76 4.81 -4.94
N HIS A 85 30.39 3.78 -4.38
CA HIS A 85 30.43 2.46 -4.98
C HIS A 85 29.10 1.69 -4.78
N PRO A 86 28.81 0.66 -5.60
CA PRO A 86 27.53 -0.09 -5.52
C PRO A 86 27.27 -0.68 -4.13
N ALA A 87 28.28 -1.17 -3.42
CA ALA A 87 28.14 -1.70 -2.07
C ALA A 87 27.65 -0.64 -1.08
N SER A 88 28.28 0.56 -1.07
CA SER A 88 27.88 1.67 -0.21
C SER A 88 26.47 2.19 -0.57
N LEU A 89 26.15 2.23 -1.86
CA LEU A 89 24.80 2.61 -2.33
C LEU A 89 23.73 1.68 -1.73
N ASN A 90 23.94 0.37 -1.74
CA ASN A 90 22.99 -0.59 -1.17
C ASN A 90 22.74 -0.35 0.33
N ILE A 91 23.81 -0.05 1.09
CA ILE A 91 23.67 0.27 2.53
C ILE A 91 22.81 1.54 2.70
N LEU A 92 23.12 2.59 1.96
CA LEU A 92 22.39 3.86 2.07
C LEU A 92 20.92 3.72 1.67
N ILE A 93 20.62 2.99 0.60
CA ILE A 93 19.23 2.69 0.20
C ILE A 93 18.51 1.94 1.31
N SER A 94 19.18 1.00 2.00
CA SER A 94 18.60 0.29 3.14
C SER A 94 18.29 1.26 4.29
N ILE A 95 19.18 2.18 4.60
CA ILE A 95 18.99 3.18 5.67
C ILE A 95 17.82 4.12 5.36
N ILE A 96 17.78 4.70 4.17
CA ILE A 96 16.70 5.63 3.81
C ILE A 96 15.33 4.98 3.73
N LYS A 97 15.28 3.64 3.53
CA LYS A 97 14.04 2.86 3.48
C LYS A 97 13.63 2.23 4.81
N ILE A 98 14.34 2.47 5.92
CA ILE A 98 13.95 2.01 7.27
C ILE A 98 12.45 2.32 7.59
N PRO A 99 11.90 3.52 7.28
CA PRO A 99 10.49 3.80 7.55
C PRO A 99 9.50 2.81 6.91
N TRP A 100 9.87 2.19 5.80
CA TRP A 100 9.06 1.15 5.16
C TRP A 100 9.11 -0.19 5.91
N ALA A 101 10.23 -0.53 6.52
CA ALA A 101 10.36 -1.75 7.33
C ALA A 101 9.55 -1.67 8.63
N ILE A 102 9.32 -0.48 9.15
CA ILE A 102 8.56 -0.24 10.38
C ILE A 102 7.10 0.19 10.12
N LYS A 103 6.53 -0.13 8.96
CA LYS A 103 5.13 0.20 8.59
C LYS A 103 4.10 -0.20 9.65
N LEU A 104 4.37 -1.28 10.40
CA LEU A 104 3.54 -1.73 11.51
C LEU A 104 3.26 -0.60 12.51
N LEU A 105 4.26 0.22 12.86
CA LEU A 105 4.09 1.32 13.82
C LEU A 105 3.09 2.35 13.31
N TRP A 106 3.13 2.65 12.00
CA TRP A 106 2.20 3.60 11.38
C TRP A 106 0.78 3.04 11.35
N GLY A 107 0.62 1.73 11.12
CA GLY A 107 -0.64 1.02 11.23
C GLY A 107 -1.23 1.13 12.63
N ILE A 108 -0.45 0.77 13.66
CA ILE A 108 -0.87 0.85 15.07
C ILE A 108 -1.28 2.26 15.45
N ILE A 109 -0.44 3.25 15.12
CA ILE A 109 -0.70 4.66 15.47
C ILE A 109 -1.99 5.14 14.83
N SER A 110 -2.20 4.89 13.53
CA SER A 110 -3.39 5.35 12.82
C SER A 110 -4.67 4.68 13.28
N ASP A 111 -4.62 3.40 13.68
CA ASP A 111 -5.79 2.65 14.17
C ASP A 111 -6.14 3.03 15.61
N THR A 112 -5.13 3.39 16.43
CA THR A 112 -5.28 3.65 17.88
C THR A 112 -5.66 5.10 18.19
N TYR A 113 -5.02 6.06 17.50
CA TYR A 113 -5.13 7.49 17.81
C TYR A 113 -5.82 8.26 16.67
N PRO A 114 -7.17 8.36 16.67
CA PRO A 114 -7.85 9.19 15.69
C PRO A 114 -7.55 10.68 15.98
N ILE A 115 -6.98 11.38 15.00
CA ILE A 115 -6.72 12.83 15.08
C ILE A 115 -8.04 13.55 14.76
N PHE A 116 -8.55 14.36 15.69
CA PHE A 116 -9.85 15.04 15.60
C PHE A 116 -11.03 14.12 15.25
N GLY A 117 -10.95 12.85 15.66
CA GLY A 117 -11.95 11.84 15.38
C GLY A 117 -11.81 11.14 14.03
N TYR A 118 -10.75 11.40 13.26
CA TYR A 118 -10.50 10.77 11.97
C TYR A 118 -9.22 9.92 12.01
N ARG A 119 -9.29 8.68 11.51
CA ARG A 119 -8.19 7.73 11.53
C ARG A 119 -7.30 7.81 10.29
N ARG A 120 -7.80 8.38 9.18
CA ARG A 120 -7.12 8.35 7.88
C ARG A 120 -6.77 9.75 7.38
N LYS A 121 -7.72 10.66 7.37
CA LYS A 121 -7.63 11.98 6.75
C LYS A 121 -6.41 12.78 7.20
N TYR A 122 -6.25 13.00 8.50
CA TYR A 122 -5.16 13.84 9.02
C TYR A 122 -3.78 13.18 8.94
N TYR A 123 -3.74 11.85 8.96
CA TYR A 123 -2.49 11.11 8.75
C TYR A 123 -2.00 11.23 7.31
N LEU A 124 -2.91 11.21 6.31
CA LEU A 124 -2.57 11.51 4.92
C LEU A 124 -2.02 12.93 4.76
N MET A 125 -2.67 13.90 5.39
CA MET A 125 -2.20 15.30 5.36
C MET A 125 -0.82 15.45 6.01
N PHE A 126 -0.60 14.83 7.15
CA PHE A 126 0.69 14.87 7.85
C PHE A 126 1.80 14.19 7.03
N GLY A 127 1.58 12.97 6.55
CA GLY A 127 2.56 12.23 5.76
C GLY A 127 2.91 12.94 4.45
N SER A 128 1.91 13.43 3.71
CA SER A 128 2.14 14.18 2.48
C SER A 128 2.80 15.53 2.73
N GLY A 129 2.49 16.21 3.85
CA GLY A 129 3.16 17.43 4.27
C GLY A 129 4.65 17.23 4.53
N LEU A 130 5.04 16.13 5.20
CA LEU A 130 6.45 15.76 5.38
C LEU A 130 7.15 15.50 4.04
N CYS A 131 6.48 14.81 3.10
CA CYS A 131 7.04 14.59 1.77
C CYS A 131 7.26 15.91 1.02
N ILE A 132 6.28 16.83 1.05
CA ILE A 132 6.40 18.15 0.42
C ILE A 132 7.60 18.90 0.99
N LEU A 133 7.67 19.02 2.32
CA LEU A 133 8.73 19.76 3.00
C LEU A 133 10.11 19.20 2.67
N SER A 134 10.28 17.87 2.75
CA SER A 134 11.55 17.21 2.45
C SER A 134 11.99 17.41 1.02
N LEU A 135 11.06 17.26 0.04
CA LEU A 135 11.37 17.42 -1.38
C LEU A 135 11.67 18.89 -1.73
N LEU A 136 10.96 19.85 -1.14
CA LEU A 136 11.26 21.26 -1.33
C LEU A 136 12.65 21.60 -0.80
N ILE A 137 13.01 21.15 0.40
CA ILE A 137 14.33 21.39 0.97
C ILE A 137 15.40 20.71 0.11
N LEU A 138 15.21 19.44 -0.30
CA LEU A 138 16.13 18.74 -1.20
C LEU A 138 16.32 19.46 -2.54
N GLY A 139 15.28 20.10 -3.06
CA GLY A 139 15.34 20.84 -4.30
C GLY A 139 16.00 22.22 -4.18
N LEU A 140 16.00 22.81 -2.97
CA LEU A 140 16.54 24.16 -2.75
C LEU A 140 18.00 24.16 -2.27
N ILE A 141 18.47 23.09 -1.64
CA ILE A 141 19.83 22.99 -1.13
C ILE A 141 20.79 22.41 -2.17
N SER A 142 22.06 22.84 -2.11
CA SER A 142 23.12 22.13 -2.81
C SER A 142 23.47 20.85 -2.06
N HIS A 143 23.61 19.73 -2.78
CA HIS A 143 23.90 18.41 -2.20
C HIS A 143 25.39 18.28 -1.83
N THR A 144 25.88 19.14 -0.92
CA THR A 144 27.27 19.11 -0.44
C THR A 144 27.42 18.23 0.80
N ASN A 145 26.33 18.12 1.60
CA ASN A 145 26.34 17.34 2.83
C ASN A 145 25.49 16.06 2.71
N ILE A 146 26.18 14.92 2.63
CA ILE A 146 25.55 13.60 2.50
C ILE A 146 24.63 13.27 3.67
N SER A 147 25.02 13.63 4.91
CA SER A 147 24.22 13.32 6.10
C SER A 147 22.88 14.05 6.10
N LEU A 148 22.87 15.33 5.68
CA LEU A 148 21.64 16.11 5.55
C LEU A 148 20.74 15.53 4.45
N THR A 149 21.32 15.15 3.31
CA THR A 149 20.58 14.52 2.21
C THR A 149 19.96 13.21 2.66
N ILE A 150 20.70 12.36 3.38
CA ILE A 150 20.18 11.10 3.92
C ILE A 150 19.04 11.38 4.91
N PHE A 151 19.22 12.34 5.83
CA PHE A 151 18.17 12.70 6.79
C PHE A 151 16.89 13.15 6.10
N LEU A 152 16.98 14.04 5.12
CA LEU A 152 15.81 14.50 4.36
C LEU A 152 15.14 13.38 3.57
N LEU A 153 15.92 12.47 2.99
CA LEU A 153 15.37 11.29 2.32
C LEU A 153 14.67 10.35 3.30
N VAL A 154 15.21 10.15 4.51
CA VAL A 154 14.53 9.35 5.56
C VAL A 154 13.19 9.99 5.93
N VAL A 155 13.13 11.32 6.11
CA VAL A 155 11.87 12.04 6.39
C VAL A 155 10.89 11.92 5.22
N TYR A 156 11.38 12.01 3.98
CA TYR A 156 10.57 11.79 2.78
C TYR A 156 9.96 10.38 2.75
N PHE A 157 10.79 9.34 2.95
CA PHE A 157 10.32 7.95 2.97
C PHE A 157 9.41 7.64 4.15
N PHE A 158 9.59 8.34 5.29
CA PHE A 158 8.67 8.28 6.41
C PHE A 158 7.27 8.77 6.02
N GLY A 159 7.18 9.95 5.41
CA GLY A 159 5.90 10.49 4.93
C GLY A 159 5.26 9.59 3.87
N SER A 160 6.07 9.09 2.92
CA SER A 160 5.62 8.18 1.86
C SER A 160 5.09 6.86 2.43
N ALA A 161 5.80 6.22 3.37
CA ALA A 161 5.38 4.99 4.03
C ALA A 161 4.06 5.17 4.80
N LEU A 162 3.90 6.31 5.51
CA LEU A 162 2.67 6.63 6.21
C LEU A 162 1.48 6.79 5.26
N CYS A 163 1.63 7.55 4.17
CA CYS A 163 0.58 7.71 3.16
C CYS A 163 0.20 6.36 2.52
N ASN A 164 1.20 5.49 2.30
CA ASN A 164 0.98 4.16 1.75
C ASN A 164 0.16 3.27 2.69
N VAL A 165 0.50 3.22 3.99
CA VAL A 165 -0.26 2.45 5.01
C VAL A 165 -1.71 2.88 5.04
N ILE A 166 -1.97 4.19 5.02
CA ILE A 166 -3.33 4.72 5.04
C ILE A 166 -4.09 4.36 3.75
N GLY A 167 -3.46 4.47 2.58
CA GLY A 167 -4.08 4.10 1.31
C GLY A 167 -4.44 2.61 1.25
N GLU A 168 -3.54 1.74 1.68
CA GLU A 168 -3.76 0.29 1.75
C GLU A 168 -4.89 -0.07 2.72
N ALA A 169 -4.94 0.57 3.90
CA ALA A 169 -6.01 0.38 4.87
C ALA A 169 -7.39 0.77 4.32
N GLN A 170 -7.50 1.91 3.62
CA GLN A 170 -8.75 2.34 2.99
C GLN A 170 -9.26 1.33 1.95
N VAL A 171 -8.36 0.70 1.19
CA VAL A 171 -8.72 -0.33 0.21
C VAL A 171 -9.30 -1.56 0.88
N ILE A 172 -8.67 -2.02 1.96
CA ILE A 172 -9.11 -3.19 2.72
C ILE A 172 -10.46 -2.91 3.38
N GLU A 173 -10.63 -1.79 4.07
CA GLU A 173 -11.88 -1.36 4.69
C GLU A 173 -13.03 -1.26 3.67
N SER A 174 -12.75 -0.70 2.47
CA SER A 174 -13.74 -0.58 1.39
C SER A 174 -14.13 -1.95 0.80
N GLY A 175 -13.23 -2.95 0.84
CA GLY A 175 -13.46 -4.28 0.31
C GLY A 175 -14.34 -5.15 1.20
N ARG A 176 -14.33 -4.92 2.51
CA ARG A 176 -15.00 -5.79 3.50
C ARG A 176 -16.50 -5.76 3.49
N LYS A 177 -17.11 -4.66 3.09
CA LYS A 177 -18.57 -4.56 2.93
C LYS A 177 -19.12 -5.48 1.84
N GLY A 178 -18.23 -6.14 1.07
CA GLY A 178 -18.51 -7.19 0.09
C GLY A 178 -17.99 -8.57 0.55
N SER A 179 -17.99 -9.54 -0.35
CA SER A 179 -17.40 -10.85 -0.10
C SER A 179 -15.87 -10.78 0.02
N ILE A 180 -15.24 -11.81 0.63
CA ILE A 180 -13.77 -11.97 0.69
C ILE A 180 -13.13 -11.81 -0.71
N ASN A 181 -13.82 -12.29 -1.76
CA ASN A 181 -13.38 -12.12 -3.14
C ASN A 181 -13.38 -10.65 -3.59
N SER A 182 -14.24 -9.80 -3.03
CA SER A 182 -14.26 -8.37 -3.36
C SER A 182 -13.07 -7.62 -2.78
N THR A 183 -12.61 -7.98 -1.59
CA THR A 183 -11.40 -7.41 -0.96
C THR A 183 -10.16 -7.74 -1.79
N ALA A 184 -9.99 -9.02 -2.16
CA ALA A 184 -8.89 -9.45 -3.01
C ALA A 184 -8.87 -8.71 -4.37
N LYS A 185 -10.04 -8.55 -5.00
CA LYS A 185 -10.20 -7.78 -6.24
C LYS A 185 -9.84 -6.30 -6.06
N ASN A 186 -10.29 -5.67 -4.98
CA ASN A 186 -10.00 -4.27 -4.72
C ASN A 186 -8.50 -4.03 -4.50
N ILE A 187 -7.82 -4.94 -3.81
CA ILE A 187 -6.36 -4.87 -3.61
C ILE A 187 -5.62 -5.01 -4.94
N ALA A 188 -5.99 -5.99 -5.76
CA ALA A 188 -5.36 -6.16 -7.07
C ALA A 188 -5.59 -4.93 -7.98
N ILE A 189 -6.79 -4.33 -7.96
CA ILE A 189 -7.09 -3.08 -8.66
C ILE A 189 -6.22 -1.93 -8.13
N PHE A 190 -6.08 -1.79 -6.81
CA PHE A 190 -5.23 -0.77 -6.20
C PHE A 190 -3.78 -0.90 -6.69
N PHE A 191 -3.20 -2.10 -6.66
CA PHE A 191 -1.85 -2.33 -7.17
C PHE A 191 -1.73 -2.13 -8.68
N ALA A 192 -2.77 -2.46 -9.46
CA ALA A 192 -2.79 -2.18 -10.90
C ALA A 192 -2.72 -0.66 -11.19
N PHE A 193 -3.54 0.16 -10.53
CA PHE A 193 -3.47 1.62 -10.66
C PHE A 193 -2.11 2.18 -10.20
N ARG A 194 -1.54 1.61 -9.14
CA ARG A 194 -0.19 1.95 -8.68
C ARG A 194 0.87 1.70 -9.76
N LYS A 195 0.81 0.55 -10.46
CA LYS A 195 1.75 0.23 -11.53
C LYS A 195 1.58 1.13 -12.77
N VAL A 196 0.36 1.57 -13.07
CA VAL A 196 0.12 2.62 -14.09
C VAL A 196 0.83 3.92 -13.69
N GLY A 197 0.65 4.37 -12.46
CA GLY A 197 1.36 5.54 -11.93
C GLY A 197 2.89 5.37 -12.02
N PHE A 198 3.39 4.21 -11.65
CA PHE A 198 4.82 3.88 -11.73
C PHE A 198 5.34 3.93 -13.16
N ALA A 199 4.62 3.39 -14.15
CA ALA A 199 5.04 3.43 -15.54
C ALA A 199 5.21 4.86 -16.05
N ILE A 200 4.24 5.73 -15.75
CA ILE A 200 4.28 7.15 -16.13
C ILE A 200 5.47 7.84 -15.44
N MET A 201 5.64 7.63 -14.14
CA MET A 201 6.66 8.32 -13.35
C MET A 201 8.07 7.83 -13.63
N HIS A 202 8.28 6.55 -13.95
CA HIS A 202 9.58 6.04 -14.38
C HIS A 202 10.04 6.69 -15.69
N TYR A 203 9.15 6.77 -16.70
CA TYR A 203 9.47 7.45 -17.95
C TYR A 203 9.79 8.91 -17.71
N LEU A 204 8.95 9.60 -16.92
CA LEU A 204 9.13 11.02 -16.61
C LEU A 204 10.42 11.26 -15.82
N SER A 205 10.76 10.41 -14.87
CA SER A 205 12.01 10.46 -14.09
C SER A 205 13.23 10.43 -14.99
N GLY A 206 13.32 9.46 -15.90
CA GLY A 206 14.44 9.36 -16.84
C GLY A 206 14.49 10.51 -17.86
N TYR A 207 13.33 10.97 -18.33
CA TYR A 207 13.23 12.09 -19.25
C TYR A 207 13.67 13.40 -18.58
N LEU A 208 13.14 13.72 -17.41
CA LEU A 208 13.49 14.93 -16.66
C LEU A 208 14.98 14.94 -16.28
N LEU A 209 15.53 13.79 -15.88
CA LEU A 209 16.94 13.69 -15.52
C LEU A 209 17.88 13.91 -16.73
N SER A 210 17.39 13.74 -17.95
CA SER A 210 18.16 14.05 -19.16
C SER A 210 18.19 15.53 -19.53
N ILE A 211 17.31 16.36 -18.98
CA ILE A 211 17.15 17.79 -19.33
C ILE A 211 17.30 18.74 -18.15
N MET A 212 17.23 18.25 -16.92
CA MET A 212 17.23 19.05 -15.70
C MET A 212 18.19 18.47 -14.65
N SER A 213 18.62 19.31 -13.70
CA SER A 213 19.37 18.84 -12.54
C SER A 213 18.47 18.08 -11.55
N ASN A 214 19.10 17.23 -10.71
CA ASN A 214 18.41 16.49 -9.64
C ASN A 214 17.56 17.39 -8.73
N GLN A 215 18.06 18.60 -8.42
CA GLN A 215 17.37 19.59 -7.59
C GLN A 215 16.02 20.00 -8.17
N HIS A 216 15.98 20.36 -9.45
CA HIS A 216 14.71 20.71 -10.12
C HIS A 216 13.72 19.56 -10.14
N ILE A 217 14.22 18.31 -10.26
CA ILE A 217 13.34 17.13 -10.23
C ILE A 217 12.70 16.96 -8.86
N PHE A 218 13.44 17.19 -7.76
CA PHE A 218 12.84 17.15 -6.41
C PHE A 218 11.77 18.24 -6.23
N LEU A 219 11.99 19.45 -6.73
CA LEU A 219 10.98 20.51 -6.69
C LEU A 219 9.72 20.12 -7.46
N ILE A 220 9.86 19.60 -8.69
CA ILE A 220 8.72 19.12 -9.48
C ILE A 220 8.03 17.95 -8.78
N SER A 221 8.79 17.03 -8.19
CA SER A 221 8.25 15.88 -7.48
C SER A 221 7.41 16.26 -6.28
N SER A 222 7.59 17.44 -5.68
CA SER A 222 6.79 17.92 -4.55
C SER A 222 5.32 18.19 -4.91
N ILE A 223 5.00 18.37 -6.20
CA ILE A 223 3.64 18.56 -6.70
C ILE A 223 2.78 17.32 -6.45
N LEU A 224 3.36 16.13 -6.51
CA LEU A 224 2.62 14.89 -6.33
C LEU A 224 2.14 14.68 -4.88
N PRO A 225 3.00 14.79 -3.84
CA PRO A 225 2.51 14.78 -2.45
C PRO A 225 1.55 15.94 -2.16
N LEU A 226 1.71 17.11 -2.83
CA LEU A 226 0.75 18.20 -2.71
C LEU A 226 -0.63 17.78 -3.20
N SER A 227 -0.72 17.02 -4.29
CA SER A 227 -2.01 16.49 -4.78
C SER A 227 -2.60 15.46 -3.82
N ILE A 228 -1.78 14.63 -3.13
CA ILE A 228 -2.25 13.75 -2.05
C ILE A 228 -2.78 14.58 -0.88
N PHE A 229 -2.06 15.63 -0.48
CA PHE A 229 -2.47 16.54 0.58
C PHE A 229 -3.84 17.17 0.30
N ILE A 230 -4.03 17.66 -0.92
CA ILE A 230 -5.32 18.22 -1.38
C ILE A 230 -6.40 17.13 -1.42
N SER A 231 -6.11 15.95 -1.97
CA SER A 231 -7.08 14.85 -2.05
C SER A 231 -7.55 14.37 -0.67
N ALA A 232 -6.72 14.50 0.37
CA ALA A 232 -7.09 14.14 1.73
C ALA A 232 -8.28 14.95 2.27
N PHE A 233 -8.52 16.17 1.76
CA PHE A 233 -9.72 16.94 2.13
C PHE A 233 -11.02 16.30 1.65
N PHE A 234 -10.96 15.56 0.55
CA PHE A 234 -12.13 14.92 -0.07
C PHE A 234 -12.35 13.48 0.42
N VAL A 235 -11.49 12.97 1.28
CA VAL A 235 -11.69 11.65 1.90
C VAL A 235 -12.92 11.70 2.81
N VAL A 236 -13.91 10.87 2.49
CA VAL A 236 -15.13 10.72 3.28
C VAL A 236 -14.89 9.65 4.34
N GLU A 237 -14.82 10.07 5.60
CA GLU A 237 -14.59 9.20 6.75
C GLU A 237 -15.58 9.52 7.87
N LYS A 238 -16.18 8.48 8.47
CA LYS A 238 -17.05 8.65 9.64
C LYS A 238 -16.19 8.94 10.88
N ARG A 239 -16.61 9.91 11.69
CA ARG A 239 -15.91 10.22 12.94
C ARG A 239 -15.94 9.02 13.88
N SER A 240 -14.78 8.65 14.40
CA SER A 240 -14.60 7.59 15.38
C SER A 240 -13.97 8.14 16.64
N TYR A 241 -14.75 8.20 17.72
CA TYR A 241 -14.25 8.63 19.03
C TYR A 241 -13.73 7.47 19.88
N LYS A 242 -13.98 6.21 19.44
CA LYS A 242 -13.48 5.03 20.16
C LYS A 242 -11.97 4.90 19.93
N LYS A 243 -11.19 5.09 20.98
CA LYS A 243 -9.76 4.74 21.00
C LYS A 243 -9.62 3.25 21.16
N CYS A 244 -9.00 2.58 20.20
CA CYS A 244 -8.64 1.17 20.37
C CYS A 244 -7.44 1.10 21.33
N LYS A 245 -7.48 0.21 22.34
CA LYS A 245 -6.33 0.06 23.25
C LYS A 245 -5.18 -0.61 22.50
N ILE A 246 -3.97 -0.03 22.61
CA ILE A 246 -2.74 -0.57 21.99
C ILE A 246 -2.53 -2.02 22.42
N GLU A 247 -2.78 -2.34 23.69
CA GLU A 247 -2.66 -3.71 24.23
C GLU A 247 -3.51 -4.71 23.46
N LYS A 248 -4.74 -4.32 23.07
CA LYS A 248 -5.62 -5.20 22.25
C LYS A 248 -5.03 -5.44 20.87
N GLN A 249 -4.47 -4.41 20.23
CA GLN A 249 -3.83 -4.55 18.91
C GLN A 249 -2.59 -5.44 18.97
N ILE A 250 -1.72 -5.23 19.96
CA ILE A 250 -0.52 -6.06 20.15
C ILE A 250 -0.93 -7.51 20.47
N LYS A 251 -1.93 -7.71 21.33
CA LYS A 251 -2.46 -9.06 21.62
C LYS A 251 -3.01 -9.72 20.37
N SER A 252 -3.77 -9.01 19.54
CA SER A 252 -4.31 -9.56 18.30
C SER A 252 -3.20 -9.93 17.32
N ILE A 253 -2.15 -9.09 17.17
CA ILE A 253 -0.98 -9.42 16.36
C ILE A 253 -0.30 -10.68 16.89
N TYR A 254 -0.11 -10.78 18.21
CA TYR A 254 0.53 -11.93 18.84
C TYR A 254 -0.25 -13.23 18.61
N GLU A 255 -1.58 -13.21 18.81
CA GLU A 255 -2.45 -14.36 18.57
C GLU A 255 -2.40 -14.81 17.09
N ILE A 256 -2.37 -13.87 16.16
CA ILE A 256 -2.25 -14.15 14.73
C ILE A 256 -0.89 -14.75 14.41
N ILE A 257 0.21 -14.16 14.91
CA ILE A 257 1.57 -14.67 14.68
C ILE A 257 1.75 -16.07 15.26
N LYS A 258 1.08 -16.37 16.38
CA LYS A 258 1.16 -17.69 17.03
C LYS A 258 0.59 -18.82 16.16
N THR A 259 -0.25 -18.49 15.18
CA THR A 259 -0.84 -19.48 14.28
C THR A 259 0.22 -20.08 13.34
N SER A 260 0.37 -21.40 13.33
CA SER A 260 1.37 -22.12 12.53
C SER A 260 1.33 -21.77 11.05
N TYR A 261 0.14 -21.56 10.49
CA TYR A 261 -0.05 -21.13 9.10
C TYR A 261 0.61 -19.77 8.83
N ILE A 262 0.37 -18.79 9.69
CA ILE A 262 0.91 -17.44 9.58
C ILE A 262 2.42 -17.42 9.76
N GLN A 263 2.94 -18.18 10.70
CA GLN A 263 4.40 -18.31 10.90
C GLN A 263 5.09 -18.84 9.65
N LYS A 264 4.53 -19.87 9.03
CA LYS A 264 5.07 -20.44 7.77
C LYS A 264 5.01 -19.42 6.63
N LEU A 265 3.91 -18.66 6.52
CA LEU A 265 3.76 -17.60 5.52
C LEU A 265 4.77 -16.48 5.72
N ILE A 266 4.92 -15.99 6.96
CA ILE A 266 5.91 -14.97 7.32
C ILE A 266 7.32 -15.44 6.97
N LEU A 267 7.68 -16.65 7.38
CA LEU A 267 9.00 -17.23 7.11
C LEU A 267 9.25 -17.37 5.60
N PHE A 268 8.23 -17.81 4.85
CA PHE A 268 8.33 -17.93 3.40
C PHE A 268 8.54 -16.56 2.72
N ILE A 269 7.74 -15.54 3.09
CA ILE A 269 7.88 -14.17 2.58
C ILE A 269 9.30 -13.66 2.89
N PHE A 270 9.75 -13.85 4.13
CA PHE A 270 11.06 -13.38 4.57
C PHE A 270 12.19 -14.04 3.76
N ILE A 271 12.20 -15.37 3.64
CA ILE A 271 13.24 -16.10 2.91
C ILE A 271 13.23 -15.73 1.44
N MET A 272 12.05 -15.69 0.81
CA MET A 272 11.90 -15.36 -0.61
C MET A 272 12.44 -13.96 -0.94
N THR A 273 12.16 -12.99 -0.06
CA THR A 273 12.51 -11.58 -0.31
C THR A 273 13.92 -11.22 0.18
N SER A 274 14.50 -11.96 1.13
CA SER A 274 15.84 -11.69 1.68
C SER A 274 16.99 -12.22 0.84
N THR A 275 16.70 -12.92 -0.28
CA THR A 275 17.74 -13.37 -1.22
C THR A 275 18.50 -12.17 -1.80
N PRO A 276 19.84 -12.26 -1.99
CA PRO A 276 20.63 -11.17 -2.53
C PRO A 276 20.22 -10.83 -3.97
N SER A 277 20.35 -9.56 -4.34
CA SER A 277 20.01 -9.03 -5.66
C SER A 277 21.20 -8.33 -6.31
N SER A 278 21.38 -8.52 -7.60
CA SER A 278 22.38 -7.81 -8.42
C SER A 278 21.89 -6.47 -8.96
N GLY A 279 20.65 -6.03 -8.64
CA GLY A 279 20.00 -4.89 -9.29
C GLY A 279 20.79 -3.57 -9.22
N SER A 280 21.37 -3.22 -8.06
CA SER A 280 22.19 -2.01 -7.93
C SER A 280 23.48 -2.10 -8.74
N ILE A 281 24.12 -3.26 -8.78
CA ILE A 281 25.35 -3.45 -9.55
C ILE A 281 25.03 -3.38 -11.05
N LEU A 282 23.94 -3.99 -11.48
CA LEU A 282 23.46 -3.91 -12.86
C LEU A 282 23.13 -2.46 -13.27
N PHE A 283 22.59 -1.65 -12.35
CA PHE A 283 22.41 -0.22 -12.61
C PHE A 283 23.74 0.48 -12.91
N PHE A 284 24.77 0.24 -12.08
CA PHE A 284 26.11 0.79 -12.34
C PHE A 284 26.72 0.28 -13.65
N PHE A 285 26.56 -1.02 -13.91
CA PHE A 285 27.02 -1.64 -15.16
C PHE A 285 26.34 -1.01 -16.38
N MET A 286 25.02 -0.85 -16.36
CA MET A 286 24.27 -0.20 -17.43
C MET A 286 24.68 1.28 -17.59
N ALA A 287 24.86 2.01 -16.49
CA ALA A 287 25.17 3.44 -16.54
C ALA A 287 26.64 3.70 -16.92
N ASN A 288 27.62 2.94 -16.39
CA ASN A 288 29.03 3.20 -16.53
C ASN A 288 29.70 2.40 -17.63
N GLU A 289 29.41 1.10 -17.78
CA GLU A 289 30.03 0.24 -18.80
C GLU A 289 29.27 0.32 -20.13
N LEU A 290 27.93 0.24 -20.08
CA LEU A 290 27.10 0.29 -21.30
C LEU A 290 26.71 1.71 -21.70
N GLN A 291 27.05 2.70 -20.91
CA GLN A 291 26.79 4.13 -21.17
C GLN A 291 25.29 4.43 -21.43
N PHE A 292 24.39 3.75 -20.73
CA PHE A 292 22.96 3.98 -20.86
C PHE A 292 22.60 5.36 -20.30
N THR A 293 21.90 6.13 -21.12
CA THR A 293 21.42 7.45 -20.70
C THR A 293 20.31 7.34 -19.65
N PRO A 294 20.14 8.35 -18.78
CA PRO A 294 19.03 8.38 -17.81
C PRO A 294 17.66 8.17 -18.47
N LYS A 295 17.47 8.74 -19.66
CA LYS A 295 16.24 8.57 -20.44
C LYS A 295 16.00 7.12 -20.85
N LEU A 296 17.05 6.37 -21.20
CA LEU A 296 16.93 4.93 -21.54
C LEU A 296 16.61 4.11 -20.30
N LEU A 297 17.28 4.36 -19.17
CA LEU A 297 17.01 3.70 -17.90
C LEU A 297 15.58 3.96 -17.43
N GLY A 298 15.06 5.18 -17.58
CA GLY A 298 13.66 5.49 -17.29
C GLY A 298 12.68 4.73 -18.18
N LYS A 299 13.00 4.56 -19.49
CA LYS A 299 12.19 3.72 -20.40
C LYS A 299 12.21 2.26 -20.00
N ILE A 300 13.35 1.70 -19.60
CA ILE A 300 13.46 0.32 -19.12
C ILE A 300 12.54 0.14 -17.91
N SER A 301 12.64 1.03 -16.92
CA SER A 301 11.81 0.94 -15.71
C SER A 301 10.31 1.17 -16.01
N MET A 302 9.97 1.98 -17.01
CA MET A 302 8.59 2.10 -17.50
C MET A 302 8.07 0.75 -18.03
N PHE A 303 8.85 0.08 -18.88
CA PHE A 303 8.46 -1.23 -19.42
C PHE A 303 8.38 -2.31 -18.34
N GLN A 304 9.26 -2.28 -17.33
CA GLN A 304 9.15 -3.14 -16.15
C GLN A 304 7.82 -2.90 -15.41
N SER A 305 7.42 -1.65 -15.20
CA SER A 305 6.13 -1.34 -14.56
C SER A 305 4.92 -1.78 -15.39
N LEU A 306 5.00 -1.69 -16.73
CA LEU A 306 3.96 -2.23 -17.62
C LEU A 306 3.92 -3.75 -17.58
N ALA A 307 5.06 -4.42 -17.50
CA ALA A 307 5.14 -5.88 -17.33
C ALA A 307 4.53 -6.32 -15.99
N SER A 308 4.83 -5.60 -14.89
CA SER A 308 4.17 -5.81 -13.60
C SER A 308 2.65 -5.63 -13.68
N LEU A 309 2.17 -4.60 -14.38
CA LEU A 309 0.74 -4.40 -14.61
C LEU A 309 0.11 -5.57 -15.35
N LEU A 310 0.76 -6.05 -16.42
CA LEU A 310 0.28 -7.22 -17.16
C LEU A 310 0.25 -8.48 -16.28
N ALA A 311 1.24 -8.69 -15.42
CA ALA A 311 1.27 -9.78 -14.46
C ALA A 311 0.09 -9.72 -13.47
N ILE A 312 -0.22 -8.54 -12.94
CA ILE A 312 -1.38 -8.33 -12.06
C ILE A 312 -2.68 -8.63 -12.79
N LEU A 313 -2.84 -8.15 -14.04
CA LEU A 313 -4.04 -8.40 -14.85
C LEU A 313 -4.17 -9.90 -15.17
N LEU A 314 -3.09 -10.58 -15.52
CA LEU A 314 -3.08 -12.02 -15.76
C LEU A 314 -3.48 -12.80 -14.50
N TYR A 315 -2.94 -12.40 -13.34
CA TYR A 315 -3.34 -12.97 -12.06
C TYR A 315 -4.84 -12.77 -11.80
N MET A 316 -5.36 -11.57 -11.97
CA MET A 316 -6.77 -11.26 -11.74
C MET A 316 -7.73 -12.03 -12.64
N LEU A 317 -7.37 -12.19 -13.90
CA LEU A 317 -8.25 -12.78 -14.92
C LEU A 317 -8.20 -14.31 -14.93
N ILE A 318 -7.02 -14.89 -14.74
CA ILE A 318 -6.75 -16.31 -15.01
C ILE A 318 -6.21 -17.04 -13.78
N LEU A 319 -5.13 -16.53 -13.19
CA LEU A 319 -4.32 -17.26 -12.22
C LEU A 319 -4.89 -17.26 -10.79
N ASN A 320 -5.83 -16.38 -10.47
CA ASN A 320 -6.47 -16.30 -9.16
C ASN A 320 -7.25 -17.57 -8.74
N LYS A 321 -7.53 -18.46 -9.71
CA LYS A 321 -8.18 -19.76 -9.49
C LYS A 321 -7.17 -20.87 -9.17
N ILE A 322 -5.89 -20.63 -9.42
CA ILE A 322 -4.82 -21.59 -9.17
C ILE A 322 -4.45 -21.51 -7.68
N ASN A 323 -4.14 -22.68 -7.10
CA ASN A 323 -3.61 -22.74 -5.75
C ASN A 323 -2.34 -21.89 -5.64
N ILE A 324 -2.30 -21.01 -4.63
CA ILE A 324 -1.19 -20.07 -4.41
C ILE A 324 0.16 -20.77 -4.32
N GLN A 325 0.23 -21.94 -3.66
CA GLN A 325 1.48 -22.68 -3.51
C GLN A 325 2.02 -23.18 -4.87
N LYS A 326 1.14 -23.72 -5.71
CA LYS A 326 1.52 -24.14 -7.08
C LYS A 326 1.98 -22.97 -7.92
N LEU A 327 1.28 -21.84 -7.79
CA LEU A 327 1.64 -20.62 -8.52
C LEU A 327 3.02 -20.11 -8.09
N LEU A 328 3.28 -20.04 -6.78
CA LEU A 328 4.59 -19.64 -6.22
C LEU A 328 5.69 -20.62 -6.62
N LEU A 329 5.42 -21.93 -6.59
CA LEU A 329 6.39 -22.95 -7.01
C LEU A 329 6.78 -22.79 -8.48
N TYR A 330 5.78 -22.72 -9.37
CA TYR A 330 6.04 -22.59 -10.80
C TYR A 330 6.74 -21.27 -11.15
N SER A 331 6.31 -20.16 -10.57
CA SER A 331 6.95 -18.87 -10.82
C SER A 331 8.40 -18.85 -10.31
N THR A 332 8.71 -19.50 -9.17
CA THR A 332 10.10 -19.59 -8.66
C THR A 332 10.97 -20.50 -9.53
N ILE A 333 10.43 -21.59 -10.06
CA ILE A 333 11.17 -22.46 -11.01
C ILE A 333 11.44 -21.71 -12.32
N ILE A 334 10.46 -20.94 -12.80
CA ILE A 334 10.58 -20.20 -14.06
C ILE A 334 11.55 -19.03 -13.94
N ILE A 335 11.53 -18.27 -12.83
CA ILE A 335 12.39 -17.07 -12.67
C ILE A 335 13.88 -17.45 -12.61
N ALA A 336 14.23 -18.64 -12.10
CA ALA A 336 15.64 -19.04 -11.93
C ALA A 336 16.46 -19.01 -13.24
N PRO A 337 16.04 -19.65 -14.36
CA PRO A 337 16.79 -19.56 -15.61
C PRO A 337 16.80 -18.14 -16.20
N PHE A 338 15.71 -17.37 -16.04
CA PHE A 338 15.68 -15.99 -16.53
C PHE A 338 16.62 -15.07 -15.74
N SER A 339 16.80 -15.30 -14.45
CA SER A 339 17.75 -14.53 -13.63
C SER A 339 19.22 -14.74 -14.00
N LEU A 340 19.54 -15.76 -14.82
CA LEU A 340 20.89 -15.97 -15.39
C LEU A 340 21.11 -15.25 -16.72
N LEU A 341 20.06 -14.78 -17.40
CA LEU A 341 20.21 -14.13 -18.71
C LEU A 341 21.13 -12.92 -18.70
N PRO A 342 21.15 -12.04 -17.66
CA PRO A 342 22.09 -10.92 -17.61
C PRO A 342 23.55 -11.36 -17.75
N LEU A 343 23.88 -12.60 -17.39
CA LEU A 343 25.22 -13.17 -17.54
C LEU A 343 25.71 -13.15 -18.99
N LEU A 344 24.84 -13.44 -19.94
CA LEU A 344 25.16 -13.43 -21.37
C LEU A 344 25.54 -12.03 -21.87
N ALA A 345 24.85 -11.00 -21.35
CA ALA A 345 25.17 -9.61 -21.69
C ALA A 345 26.47 -9.13 -21.05
N VAL A 346 26.71 -9.52 -19.78
CA VAL A 346 27.92 -9.14 -19.03
C VAL A 346 29.16 -9.80 -19.63
N GLN A 347 29.05 -11.07 -20.05
CA GLN A 347 30.18 -11.80 -20.68
C GLN A 347 30.33 -11.50 -22.17
N LYS A 348 29.48 -10.64 -22.78
CA LYS A 348 29.52 -10.29 -24.20
C LYS A 348 29.40 -11.51 -25.15
N ILE A 349 28.76 -12.60 -24.67
CA ILE A 349 28.55 -13.84 -25.46
C ILE A 349 27.36 -13.66 -26.43
N ASN A 350 26.60 -12.61 -26.26
CA ASN A 350 25.41 -12.35 -27.05
C ASN A 350 25.78 -11.82 -28.45
N ILE A 351 25.82 -12.73 -29.44
CA ILE A 351 26.26 -12.43 -30.81
C ILE A 351 25.10 -11.96 -31.70
N PHE A 352 23.85 -12.35 -31.40
CA PHE A 352 22.71 -12.18 -32.32
C PHE A 352 21.83 -10.97 -32.02
N ILE A 353 21.84 -10.44 -30.78
CA ILE A 353 20.95 -9.35 -30.35
C ILE A 353 21.79 -8.23 -29.76
N PRO A 354 21.52 -6.95 -30.05
CA PRO A 354 22.20 -5.84 -29.39
C PRO A 354 22.05 -5.94 -27.86
N ASN A 355 23.15 -5.77 -27.12
CA ASN A 355 23.17 -5.88 -25.65
C ASN A 355 22.08 -5.04 -24.98
N THR A 356 21.79 -3.85 -25.55
CA THR A 356 20.71 -2.97 -25.06
C THR A 356 19.35 -3.65 -25.13
N LEU A 357 19.00 -4.23 -26.29
CA LEU A 357 17.71 -4.88 -26.46
C LEU A 357 17.59 -6.13 -25.61
N PHE A 358 18.70 -6.87 -25.46
CA PHE A 358 18.76 -8.08 -24.65
C PHE A 358 18.48 -7.77 -23.17
N ILE A 359 19.20 -6.76 -22.59
CA ILE A 359 19.01 -6.37 -21.19
C ILE A 359 17.60 -5.81 -20.94
N ILE A 360 17.04 -5.05 -21.90
CA ILE A 360 15.68 -4.54 -21.80
C ILE A 360 14.68 -5.71 -21.70
N THR A 361 14.81 -6.68 -22.61
CA THR A 361 13.88 -7.83 -22.66
C THR A 361 13.98 -8.69 -21.41
N ASP A 362 15.21 -8.96 -20.94
CA ASP A 362 15.46 -9.73 -19.74
C ASP A 362 14.87 -9.07 -18.49
N THR A 363 15.17 -7.79 -18.27
CA THR A 363 14.67 -7.05 -17.11
C THR A 363 13.14 -6.98 -17.07
N ILE A 364 12.48 -6.91 -18.23
CA ILE A 364 11.01 -6.93 -18.35
C ILE A 364 10.46 -8.31 -17.97
N LEU A 365 11.09 -9.39 -18.45
CA LEU A 365 10.64 -10.76 -18.14
C LEU A 365 10.81 -11.09 -16.65
N VAL A 366 11.95 -10.75 -16.07
CA VAL A 366 12.22 -10.99 -14.65
C VAL A 366 11.23 -10.22 -13.78
N GLU A 367 10.93 -8.97 -14.12
CA GLU A 367 9.93 -8.15 -13.39
C GLU A 367 8.52 -8.75 -13.51
N PHE A 368 8.11 -9.19 -14.71
CA PHE A 368 6.82 -9.85 -14.94
C PHE A 368 6.64 -11.07 -14.05
N ILE A 369 7.65 -11.97 -14.02
CA ILE A 369 7.58 -13.20 -13.22
C ILE A 369 7.66 -12.87 -11.72
N GLY A 370 8.49 -11.90 -11.32
CA GLY A 370 8.60 -11.42 -9.94
C GLY A 370 7.27 -10.86 -9.41
N GLU A 371 6.51 -10.15 -10.24
CA GLU A 371 5.18 -9.66 -9.85
C GLU A 371 4.17 -10.80 -9.71
N LEU A 372 4.25 -11.85 -10.55
CA LEU A 372 3.44 -13.07 -10.39
C LEU A 372 3.73 -13.83 -9.08
N GLN A 373 4.90 -13.61 -8.46
CA GLN A 373 5.18 -14.12 -7.12
C GLN A 373 4.63 -13.21 -6.04
N SER A 374 4.73 -11.90 -6.21
CA SER A 374 4.40 -10.91 -5.17
C SER A 374 2.90 -10.72 -4.99
N ILE A 375 2.12 -10.59 -6.08
CA ILE A 375 0.69 -10.27 -5.99
C ILE A 375 -0.15 -11.34 -5.29
N PRO A 376 0.05 -12.66 -5.50
CA PRO A 376 -0.68 -13.70 -4.77
C PRO A 376 -0.46 -13.62 -3.25
N ILE A 377 0.77 -13.31 -2.83
CA ILE A 377 1.13 -13.15 -1.42
C ILE A 377 0.37 -11.97 -0.80
N LEU A 378 0.37 -10.81 -1.49
CA LEU A 378 -0.34 -9.61 -1.03
C LEU A 378 -1.85 -9.85 -0.90
N VAL A 379 -2.42 -10.57 -1.86
CA VAL A 379 -3.84 -10.96 -1.83
C VAL A 379 -4.13 -11.93 -0.67
N GLU A 380 -3.27 -12.93 -0.43
CA GLU A 380 -3.47 -13.86 0.69
C GLU A 380 -3.30 -13.16 2.04
N CYS A 381 -2.31 -12.27 2.17
CA CYS A 381 -2.17 -11.42 3.35
C CYS A 381 -3.46 -10.66 3.67
N SER A 382 -4.14 -10.13 2.65
CA SER A 382 -5.40 -9.41 2.85
C SER A 382 -6.58 -10.25 3.30
N ARG A 383 -6.57 -11.54 2.99
CA ARG A 383 -7.64 -12.49 3.34
C ARG A 383 -7.61 -12.94 4.80
N ILE A 384 -6.48 -12.74 5.47
CA ILE A 384 -6.21 -13.25 6.83
C ILE A 384 -6.60 -12.20 7.88
N ILE A 385 -6.87 -10.98 7.49
CA ILE A 385 -7.02 -9.83 8.40
C ILE A 385 -8.40 -9.83 9.06
N PRO A 386 -8.53 -9.83 10.40
CA PRO A 386 -9.79 -9.66 11.11
C PRO A 386 -10.32 -8.22 11.03
N GLU A 387 -11.61 -8.04 11.28
CA GLU A 387 -12.27 -6.74 11.27
C GLU A 387 -11.75 -5.81 12.38
N GLY A 388 -11.58 -4.53 12.03
CA GLY A 388 -11.11 -3.50 12.96
C GLY A 388 -9.60 -3.39 13.13
N PHE A 389 -8.80 -4.30 12.53
CA PHE A 389 -7.33 -4.31 12.61
C PHE A 389 -6.65 -4.27 11.24
N GLU A 390 -7.34 -3.70 10.25
CA GLU A 390 -6.96 -3.75 8.84
C GLU A 390 -5.58 -3.15 8.59
N SER A 391 -5.39 -1.93 9.06
CA SER A 391 -4.13 -1.21 8.87
C SER A 391 -2.99 -1.89 9.62
N THR A 392 -3.24 -2.29 10.86
CA THR A 392 -2.21 -2.86 11.74
C THR A 392 -1.68 -4.19 11.22
N ILE A 393 -2.57 -5.15 10.90
CA ILE A 393 -2.12 -6.50 10.52
C ILE A 393 -1.57 -6.55 9.12
N TYR A 394 -2.20 -5.82 8.18
CA TYR A 394 -1.68 -5.74 6.82
C TYR A 394 -0.32 -5.07 6.79
N SER A 395 -0.16 -3.96 7.51
CA SER A 395 1.13 -3.28 7.62
C SER A 395 2.19 -4.12 8.33
N PHE A 396 1.81 -5.00 9.27
CA PHE A 396 2.75 -5.97 9.87
C PHE A 396 3.32 -6.93 8.83
N LEU A 397 2.46 -7.58 8.04
CA LEU A 397 2.92 -8.53 7.00
C LEU A 397 3.77 -7.84 5.94
N LEU A 398 3.40 -6.62 5.54
CA LEU A 398 4.21 -5.81 4.62
C LEU A 398 5.51 -5.31 5.26
N SER A 399 5.54 -5.06 6.57
CA SER A 399 6.78 -4.73 7.29
C SER A 399 7.79 -5.87 7.23
N VAL A 400 7.34 -7.11 7.37
CA VAL A 400 8.20 -8.30 7.20
C VAL A 400 8.81 -8.33 5.80
N ASN A 401 8.01 -8.09 4.76
CA ASN A 401 8.51 -8.04 3.39
C ASN A 401 9.53 -6.91 3.19
N ASN A 402 9.25 -5.71 3.67
CA ASN A 402 10.15 -4.56 3.54
C ASN A 402 11.45 -4.76 4.36
N PHE A 403 11.35 -5.38 5.54
CA PHE A 403 12.52 -5.74 6.32
C PHE A 403 13.38 -6.78 5.60
N ALA A 404 12.76 -7.78 4.96
CA ALA A 404 13.47 -8.75 4.14
C ALA A 404 14.19 -8.10 2.93
N ILE A 405 13.59 -7.09 2.27
CA ILE A 405 14.25 -6.29 1.23
C ILE A 405 15.50 -5.58 1.78
N MET A 406 15.44 -5.02 2.99
CA MET A 406 16.62 -4.42 3.62
C MET A 406 17.70 -5.44 3.87
N VAL A 407 17.36 -6.62 4.40
CA VAL A 407 18.31 -7.74 4.61
C VAL A 407 18.91 -8.16 3.27
N SER A 408 18.12 -8.31 2.20
CA SER A 408 18.59 -8.57 0.84
C SER A 408 19.64 -7.54 0.39
N SER A 409 19.35 -6.26 0.58
CA SER A 409 20.27 -5.17 0.19
C SER A 409 21.57 -5.20 0.99
N LEU A 410 21.51 -5.52 2.29
CA LEU A 410 22.71 -5.66 3.13
C LEU A 410 23.55 -6.87 2.72
N ILE A 411 22.92 -8.03 2.49
CA ILE A 411 23.63 -9.23 1.98
C ILE A 411 24.27 -8.93 0.63
N SER A 412 23.53 -8.26 -0.27
CA SER A 412 24.04 -7.84 -1.59
C SER A 412 25.24 -6.90 -1.45
N SER A 413 25.21 -5.98 -0.49
CA SER A 413 26.34 -5.08 -0.21
C SER A 413 27.59 -5.84 0.22
N ILE A 414 27.43 -6.77 1.18
CA ILE A 414 28.55 -7.59 1.68
C ILE A 414 29.17 -8.43 0.55
N LEU A 415 28.32 -9.09 -0.26
CA LEU A 415 28.77 -9.89 -1.39
C LEU A 415 29.48 -9.04 -2.45
N THR A 416 28.93 -7.85 -2.77
CA THR A 416 29.52 -6.89 -3.72
C THR A 416 30.91 -6.47 -3.27
N TYR A 417 31.07 -6.16 -1.98
CA TYR A 417 32.34 -5.78 -1.40
C TYR A 417 33.36 -6.95 -1.41
N GLN A 418 32.94 -8.15 -1.00
CA GLN A 418 33.80 -9.34 -0.98
C GLN A 418 34.25 -9.76 -2.38
N LEU A 419 33.39 -9.60 -3.39
CA LEU A 419 33.73 -9.89 -4.78
C LEU A 419 34.58 -8.78 -5.42
N GLY A 420 34.88 -7.68 -4.72
CA GLY A 420 35.68 -6.57 -5.23
C GLY A 420 35.01 -5.83 -6.39
N ILE A 421 33.67 -5.83 -6.48
CA ILE A 421 32.95 -5.13 -7.51
C ILE A 421 32.85 -3.64 -7.14
N THR A 422 33.32 -2.77 -8.05
CA THR A 422 33.31 -1.33 -7.85
C THR A 422 32.45 -0.63 -8.91
N SER A 423 32.45 0.70 -8.91
CA SER A 423 31.77 1.49 -9.94
C SER A 423 32.43 1.40 -11.34
N THR A 424 33.66 0.90 -11.43
CA THR A 424 34.47 0.80 -12.65
C THR A 424 34.97 -0.62 -12.96
N ASN A 425 34.93 -1.53 -11.98
CA ASN A 425 35.33 -2.92 -12.17
C ASN A 425 34.15 -3.86 -11.97
N PHE A 426 33.79 -4.58 -13.03
CA PHE A 426 32.69 -5.52 -13.08
C PHE A 426 33.11 -6.97 -13.37
N ASP A 427 34.43 -7.30 -13.27
CA ASP A 427 34.98 -8.62 -13.62
C ASP A 427 34.30 -9.77 -12.86
N ASN A 428 33.92 -9.55 -11.60
CA ASN A 428 33.24 -10.54 -10.76
C ASN A 428 31.70 -10.41 -10.76
N LEU A 429 31.13 -9.52 -11.58
CA LEU A 429 29.67 -9.42 -11.72
C LEU A 429 29.01 -10.75 -12.17
N PRO A 430 29.62 -11.55 -13.08
CA PRO A 430 29.11 -12.89 -13.39
C PRO A 430 28.95 -13.79 -12.18
N LYS A 431 29.93 -13.80 -11.24
CA LYS A 431 29.85 -14.58 -10.02
C LYS A 431 28.71 -14.13 -9.11
N MET A 432 28.49 -12.81 -9.01
CA MET A 432 27.38 -12.25 -8.25
C MET A 432 26.03 -12.69 -8.82
N ILE A 433 25.85 -12.65 -10.14
CA ILE A 433 24.62 -13.09 -10.80
C ILE A 433 24.34 -14.58 -10.52
N ILE A 434 25.37 -15.43 -10.60
CA ILE A 434 25.23 -16.87 -10.30
C ILE A 434 24.83 -17.08 -8.82
N ILE A 435 25.45 -16.38 -7.88
CA ILE A 435 25.10 -16.46 -6.45
C ILE A 435 23.64 -16.05 -6.23
N CYS A 436 23.20 -14.94 -6.85
CA CYS A 436 21.81 -14.48 -6.77
C CYS A 436 20.84 -15.53 -7.32
N CYS A 437 21.17 -16.14 -8.48
CA CYS A 437 20.33 -17.19 -9.06
C CYS A 437 20.22 -18.42 -8.15
N LEU A 438 21.34 -18.91 -7.61
CA LEU A 438 21.34 -20.07 -6.72
C LEU A 438 20.57 -19.81 -5.44
N THR A 439 20.70 -18.62 -4.87
CA THR A 439 19.97 -18.25 -3.65
C THR A 439 18.47 -18.08 -3.89
N ASN A 440 18.04 -17.65 -5.08
CA ASN A 440 16.62 -17.56 -5.46
C ASN A 440 15.91 -18.92 -5.53
N ILE A 441 16.65 -20.03 -5.53
CA ILE A 441 16.10 -21.40 -5.49
C ILE A 441 15.77 -21.82 -4.04
N ILE A 442 16.42 -21.24 -3.03
CA ILE A 442 16.24 -21.60 -1.61
C ILE A 442 14.77 -21.60 -1.16
N PRO A 443 13.93 -20.64 -1.53
CA PRO A 443 12.50 -20.63 -1.16
C PRO A 443 11.72 -21.88 -1.59
N ILE A 444 12.15 -22.58 -2.65
CA ILE A 444 11.49 -23.82 -3.13
C ILE A 444 11.54 -24.91 -2.06
N ILE A 445 12.67 -25.04 -1.34
CA ILE A 445 12.86 -26.05 -0.30
C ILE A 445 11.83 -25.83 0.82
N PHE A 446 11.58 -24.56 1.17
CA PHE A 446 10.58 -24.20 2.19
C PHE A 446 9.15 -24.40 1.67
N LEU A 447 8.90 -24.13 0.40
CA LEU A 447 7.57 -24.30 -0.20
C LEU A 447 7.17 -25.78 -0.28
N TYR A 448 8.10 -26.66 -0.57
CA TYR A 448 7.88 -28.11 -0.57
C TYR A 448 7.49 -28.65 0.82
N ASN A 449 8.17 -28.17 1.88
CA ASN A 449 7.82 -28.53 3.24
C ASN A 449 6.50 -27.92 3.74
N THR A 450 5.96 -26.92 3.04
CA THR A 450 4.69 -26.26 3.37
C THR A 450 3.50 -26.78 2.59
N THR A 451 3.59 -27.92 1.88
CA THR A 451 2.48 -28.55 1.12
C THR A 451 1.23 -28.84 1.98
N LYS A 452 1.33 -28.76 3.32
CA LYS A 452 0.22 -28.77 4.27
C LYS A 452 -0.49 -27.41 4.43
N LEU A 453 0.02 -26.32 3.82
CA LEU A 453 -0.55 -24.96 3.98
C LEU A 453 -2.01 -24.86 3.51
N ASP A 454 -2.41 -25.63 2.50
CA ASP A 454 -3.80 -25.62 2.00
C ASP A 454 -4.79 -26.22 3.00
N ASN A 455 -4.38 -27.28 3.70
CA ASN A 455 -5.19 -27.90 4.75
C ASN A 455 -5.21 -27.00 6.00
N ASP A 456 -4.08 -26.38 6.34
CA ASP A 456 -3.96 -25.45 7.45
C ASP A 456 -4.74 -24.14 7.18
N SER A 457 -4.82 -23.66 5.93
CA SER A 457 -5.62 -22.48 5.55
C SER A 457 -7.11 -22.74 5.65
N LYS A 458 -7.56 -23.93 5.23
CA LYS A 458 -8.96 -24.34 5.37
C LYS A 458 -9.34 -24.55 6.84
N ALA A 459 -8.45 -25.16 7.64
CA ALA A 459 -8.61 -25.32 9.08
C ALA A 459 -8.60 -23.97 9.82
N TYR A 460 -7.77 -23.02 9.40
CA TYR A 460 -7.76 -21.65 9.92
C TYR A 460 -9.08 -20.94 9.61
N LYS A 461 -9.53 -20.95 8.36
CA LYS A 461 -10.80 -20.36 7.93
C LYS A 461 -12.03 -21.00 8.62
N SER A 462 -11.97 -22.26 9.01
CA SER A 462 -13.05 -22.93 9.77
C SER A 462 -13.02 -22.59 11.27
N ARG A 463 -11.84 -22.44 11.86
CA ARG A 463 -11.67 -21.99 13.26
C ARG A 463 -12.05 -20.52 13.45
N ASP A 464 -11.70 -19.69 12.48
CA ASP A 464 -11.98 -18.24 12.53
C ASP A 464 -13.47 -17.93 12.55
N LYS A 465 -14.30 -18.74 11.90
CA LYS A 465 -15.76 -18.60 12.04
C LYS A 465 -16.25 -18.81 13.48
N HIS A 466 -15.60 -19.65 14.28
CA HIS A 466 -15.97 -19.87 15.68
C HIS A 466 -15.35 -18.83 16.62
N THR A 467 -14.11 -18.42 16.41
CA THR A 467 -13.42 -17.39 17.21
C THR A 467 -13.88 -15.99 16.88
N LEU A 468 -14.17 -15.66 15.63
CA LEU A 468 -14.77 -14.38 15.23
C LEU A 468 -16.16 -14.21 15.83
N ASN A 469 -16.99 -15.26 15.87
CA ASN A 469 -18.28 -15.21 16.56
C ASN A 469 -18.15 -15.00 18.08
N SER A 470 -17.06 -15.44 18.71
CA SER A 470 -16.79 -15.15 20.12
C SER A 470 -16.27 -13.72 20.35
N TRP A 471 -15.53 -13.15 19.39
CA TRP A 471 -15.05 -11.77 19.45
C TRP A 471 -16.16 -10.77 19.09
N ASP A 472 -17.03 -11.12 18.13
CA ASP A 472 -18.24 -10.36 17.81
C ASP A 472 -19.24 -10.38 18.97
N SER A 473 -19.37 -11.49 19.70
CA SER A 473 -20.21 -11.55 20.91
C SER A 473 -19.65 -10.69 22.05
N GLU A 474 -18.33 -10.59 22.23
CA GLU A 474 -17.73 -9.65 23.17
C GLU A 474 -17.83 -8.18 22.69
N SER A 475 -17.72 -7.92 21.38
CA SER A 475 -17.88 -6.57 20.84
C SER A 475 -19.35 -6.13 20.82
N THR A 476 -20.30 -7.01 20.57
CA THR A 476 -21.74 -6.76 20.66
C THR A 476 -22.22 -6.61 22.10
N LEU A 477 -21.63 -7.29 23.07
CA LEU A 477 -21.88 -7.04 24.49
C LEU A 477 -21.41 -5.66 24.94
N PHE A 478 -20.34 -5.11 24.29
CA PHE A 478 -19.90 -3.74 24.53
C PHE A 478 -20.68 -2.69 23.71
N ASP A 479 -21.23 -3.06 22.54
CA ASP A 479 -22.08 -2.17 21.75
C ASP A 479 -23.52 -2.09 22.30
N SER A 480 -24.00 -3.11 23.00
CA SER A 480 -25.29 -3.06 23.71
C SER A 480 -25.28 -2.17 24.96
N GLN A 481 -24.11 -1.74 25.44
CA GLN A 481 -23.97 -0.74 26.50
C GLN A 481 -23.81 0.71 25.98
N SER A 482 -23.74 0.94 24.66
CA SER A 482 -23.89 2.28 24.10
C SER A 482 -25.38 2.54 23.90
N TYR A 483 -26.08 2.96 24.94
CA TYR A 483 -27.42 3.50 24.82
C TYR A 483 -27.39 4.69 23.84
N GLU A 484 -27.97 4.52 22.68
CA GLU A 484 -28.43 5.65 21.88
C GLU A 484 -29.53 6.35 22.70
N ILE A 485 -29.22 7.50 23.26
CA ILE A 485 -30.22 8.38 23.88
C ILE A 485 -31.12 8.85 22.72
N LYS A 486 -32.24 8.15 22.52
CA LYS A 486 -33.18 8.42 21.43
C LYS A 486 -34.19 9.51 21.77
N ASN A 487 -34.40 9.85 23.07
CA ASN A 487 -35.36 10.86 23.49
C ASN A 487 -34.93 11.60 24.76
N CYS A 488 -35.36 12.87 24.90
CA CYS A 488 -35.12 13.66 26.11
C CYS A 488 -35.74 13.09 27.40
N GLU A 489 -36.63 12.12 27.33
CA GLU A 489 -37.19 11.41 28.48
C GLU A 489 -36.23 10.40 29.10
N ASP A 490 -35.32 9.80 28.29
CA ASP A 490 -34.31 8.84 28.79
C ASP A 490 -33.27 9.53 29.70
N ILE A 491 -33.04 10.82 29.52
CA ILE A 491 -32.13 11.62 30.35
C ILE A 491 -32.70 11.78 31.77
N LYS A 492 -34.00 11.93 31.90
CA LYS A 492 -34.65 12.06 33.23
C LYS A 492 -34.58 10.76 34.05
N TYR A 493 -34.72 9.61 33.39
CA TYR A 493 -34.60 8.31 34.02
C TYR A 493 -33.20 8.00 34.52
N PHE A 494 -32.18 8.39 33.75
CA PHE A 494 -30.80 8.14 34.13
C PHE A 494 -30.34 8.99 35.33
N ILE A 495 -30.91 10.19 35.48
CA ILE A 495 -30.60 11.11 36.62
C ILE A 495 -31.28 10.61 37.90
N THR A 496 -32.47 9.98 37.83
CA THR A 496 -33.18 9.47 39.00
C THR A 496 -32.63 8.17 39.53
N GLU A 497 -32.02 7.33 38.72
CA GLU A 497 -31.45 6.04 39.16
C GLU A 497 -30.07 6.20 39.83
N ASN A 498 -29.31 7.28 39.57
CA ASN A 498 -27.98 7.48 40.11
C ASN A 498 -27.92 8.43 41.36
N GLY A 499 -29.07 8.85 41.87
CA GLY A 499 -29.18 9.44 43.21
C GLY A 499 -28.40 10.71 43.57
N HIS A 500 -28.04 11.51 42.56
CA HIS A 500 -27.40 12.80 42.77
C HIS A 500 -28.14 13.92 42.03
N ASP A 501 -28.92 14.69 42.82
CA ASP A 501 -29.50 15.94 42.35
C ASP A 501 -28.40 17.00 42.18
N ILE A 502 -28.08 17.33 40.95
CA ILE A 502 -27.25 18.49 40.61
C ILE A 502 -28.20 19.57 40.08
N PRO A 503 -28.33 20.73 40.73
CA PRO A 503 -29.14 21.83 40.22
C PRO A 503 -28.49 22.44 39.00
N ILE A 504 -29.23 22.48 37.91
CA ILE A 504 -28.85 23.20 36.69
C ILE A 504 -29.26 24.67 36.87
N GLN A 505 -28.28 25.57 36.92
CA GLN A 505 -28.45 26.99 36.67
C GLN A 505 -28.34 27.26 35.17
#